data_2da958ce1fa13cfe514d7306096ff6da
#
_entry.id   2da958ce1fa13cfe514d7306096ff6da
#
_cell.length_a   1.000
_cell.length_b   1.000
_cell.length_c   1.000
_cell.angle_alpha   90.00
_cell.angle_beta   90.00
_cell.angle_gamma   90.00
#
_symmetry.space_group_name_H-M   'P 1'
#
loop_
_entity.id
_entity.type
_entity.pdbx_description
1 polymer ?
#
loop_
_entity_poly.entity_id
_entity_poly.type
_entity_poly.pdbx_seq_one_letter_code
_entity_poly.pdbx_strand_id
1 'polypeptide(L)'
;MPVKPPRQEPSLADLRREIDRIDEAMHGLLMERGEIIDRLIATKKTQESGSAFRPAREADMMRRLVDRHKGILPLDTVESIWRVIISTFTYVQAPFSVHADLSAGDAAMRDSARFHFGFTVPFLPHLGAASVVAAVSASKGDLGLVPAFGIAGTGAWWNALEFDTAPKIIARLPFVDRADHPAAAPVFVVSRAAADSMVREVEVWSVRVAGWSTAATQALEPLAEVIAVPDRAFDGAALLISVPAGGDIRQVTDTLVEAGASVRASALVGSHATRYRVSAEGARPIPTGR
;
A
#
# COMPACT_ATOMS: atom_id res chain seq x y z
N MET A 1 28.72 -6.75 -55.23
CA MET A 1 27.95 -6.40 -54.05
C MET A 1 28.92 -6.05 -52.93
N PRO A 2 28.90 -4.86 -52.30
CA PRO A 2 29.82 -4.55 -51.24
C PRO A 2 29.48 -5.39 -50.01
N VAL A 3 30.46 -6.14 -49.51
CA VAL A 3 30.38 -6.92 -48.27
C VAL A 3 30.32 -5.91 -47.10
N LYS A 4 29.25 -5.92 -46.33
CA LYS A 4 29.09 -5.12 -45.15
C LYS A 4 30.18 -5.56 -44.13
N PRO A 5 31.05 -4.66 -43.64
CA PRO A 5 32.08 -5.06 -42.69
C PRO A 5 31.44 -5.71 -41.45
N PRO A 6 32.10 -6.72 -40.84
CA PRO A 6 31.60 -7.36 -39.64
C PRO A 6 31.46 -6.30 -38.55
N ARG A 7 30.32 -6.27 -37.84
CA ARG A 7 30.13 -5.44 -36.64
C ARG A 7 31.17 -5.90 -35.61
N GLN A 8 32.12 -5.05 -35.31
CA GLN A 8 33.03 -5.27 -34.19
C GLN A 8 32.21 -5.37 -32.91
N GLU A 9 32.41 -6.44 -32.16
CA GLU A 9 31.79 -6.54 -30.82
C GLU A 9 32.36 -5.44 -29.93
N PRO A 10 31.49 -4.77 -29.12
CA PRO A 10 31.92 -3.69 -28.24
C PRO A 10 32.95 -4.20 -27.20
N SER A 11 34.00 -3.46 -26.94
CA SER A 11 34.95 -3.78 -25.88
C SER A 11 34.33 -3.58 -24.48
N LEU A 12 34.90 -4.21 -23.46
CA LEU A 12 34.49 -3.95 -22.06
C LEU A 12 34.54 -2.48 -21.68
N ALA A 13 35.54 -1.76 -22.23
CA ALA A 13 35.68 -0.32 -21.99
C ALA A 13 34.56 0.48 -22.66
N ASP A 14 34.08 0.06 -23.84
CA ASP A 14 32.97 0.69 -24.53
C ASP A 14 31.65 0.46 -23.73
N LEU A 15 31.43 -0.75 -23.26
CA LEU A 15 30.25 -1.08 -22.46
C LEU A 15 30.22 -0.30 -21.14
N ARG A 16 31.36 -0.13 -20.45
CA ARG A 16 31.43 0.67 -19.23
C ARG A 16 31.10 2.14 -19.51
N ARG A 17 31.66 2.72 -20.56
CA ARG A 17 31.32 4.11 -20.94
C ARG A 17 29.85 4.29 -21.25
N GLU A 18 29.22 3.28 -21.86
CA GLU A 18 27.78 3.33 -22.13
C GLU A 18 26.95 3.27 -20.82
N ILE A 19 27.37 2.47 -19.82
CA ILE A 19 26.77 2.44 -18.49
C ILE A 19 26.91 3.81 -17.81
N ASP A 20 28.12 4.38 -17.77
CA ASP A 20 28.39 5.69 -17.16
C ASP A 20 27.50 6.79 -17.78
N ARG A 21 27.36 6.77 -19.11
CA ARG A 21 26.48 7.71 -19.83
C ARG A 21 25.01 7.53 -19.44
N ILE A 22 24.55 6.29 -19.24
CA ILE A 22 23.17 6.00 -18.80
C ILE A 22 22.95 6.50 -17.37
N ASP A 23 23.89 6.24 -16.47
CA ASP A 23 23.82 6.67 -15.07
C ASP A 23 23.78 8.20 -14.96
N GLU A 24 24.59 8.92 -15.74
CA GLU A 24 24.56 10.38 -15.81
C GLU A 24 23.19 10.89 -16.31
N ALA A 25 22.65 10.26 -17.34
CA ALA A 25 21.32 10.61 -17.87
C ALA A 25 20.21 10.36 -16.85
N MET A 26 20.25 9.23 -16.13
CA MET A 26 19.28 8.91 -15.06
C MET A 26 19.35 9.93 -13.94
N HIS A 27 20.56 10.31 -13.48
CA HIS A 27 20.73 11.35 -12.45
C HIS A 27 20.19 12.70 -12.95
N GLY A 28 20.49 13.10 -14.19
CA GLY A 28 19.96 14.32 -14.81
C GLY A 28 18.44 14.37 -14.82
N LEU A 29 17.77 13.26 -15.21
CA LEU A 29 16.31 13.15 -15.20
C LEU A 29 15.71 13.23 -13.78
N LEU A 30 16.40 12.74 -12.75
CA LEU A 30 15.98 12.88 -11.36
C LEU A 30 16.09 14.34 -10.88
N MET A 31 17.11 15.07 -11.28
CA MET A 31 17.26 16.51 -11.00
C MET A 31 16.14 17.31 -11.69
N GLU A 32 15.88 17.06 -12.97
CA GLU A 32 14.79 17.69 -13.72
C GLU A 32 13.43 17.43 -13.05
N ARG A 33 13.19 16.20 -12.58
CA ARG A 33 11.99 15.87 -11.83
C ARG A 33 11.90 16.67 -10.53
N GLY A 34 13.02 16.91 -9.84
CA GLY A 34 13.10 17.76 -8.65
C GLY A 34 12.62 19.18 -8.95
N GLU A 35 13.09 19.79 -10.02
CA GLU A 35 12.69 21.14 -10.45
C GLU A 35 11.18 21.24 -10.75
N ILE A 36 10.59 20.17 -11.31
CA ILE A 36 9.13 20.11 -11.53
C ILE A 36 8.39 20.05 -10.19
N ILE A 37 8.91 19.32 -9.21
CA ILE A 37 8.32 19.25 -7.86
C ILE A 37 8.39 20.61 -7.16
N ASP A 38 9.51 21.31 -7.25
CA ASP A 38 9.64 22.68 -6.69
C ASP A 38 8.60 23.64 -7.27
N ARG A 39 8.40 23.58 -8.58
CA ARG A 39 7.33 24.36 -9.25
C ARG A 39 5.94 23.94 -8.79
N LEU A 40 5.71 22.64 -8.56
CA LEU A 40 4.45 22.12 -8.05
C LEU A 40 4.15 22.65 -6.64
N ILE A 41 5.17 22.64 -5.75
CA ILE A 41 5.08 23.17 -4.38
C ILE A 41 4.70 24.66 -4.43
N ALA A 42 5.42 25.45 -5.24
CA ALA A 42 5.16 26.88 -5.39
C ALA A 42 3.73 27.17 -5.90
N THR A 43 3.20 26.32 -6.79
CA THR A 43 1.87 26.51 -7.39
C THR A 43 0.74 26.12 -6.44
N LYS A 44 0.91 25.04 -5.66
CA LYS A 44 -0.18 24.44 -4.87
C LYS A 44 -0.21 24.87 -3.40
N LYS A 45 0.83 25.53 -2.88
CA LYS A 45 1.02 25.75 -1.43
C LYS A 45 0.78 24.46 -0.62
N THR A 46 1.28 23.33 -1.11
CA THR A 46 0.99 21.99 -0.59
C THR A 46 1.43 21.77 0.85
N GLN A 47 2.31 22.61 1.37
CA GLN A 47 2.76 22.57 2.78
C GLN A 47 1.62 22.87 3.77
N GLU A 48 0.56 23.52 3.34
CA GLU A 48 -0.59 23.86 4.17
C GLU A 48 -1.69 22.78 4.16
N SER A 49 -1.68 21.85 3.19
CA SER A 49 -2.80 20.93 2.90
C SER A 49 -2.70 19.54 3.51
N GLY A 50 -1.71 19.26 4.37
CA GLY A 50 -1.46 17.91 4.92
C GLY A 50 -0.61 17.03 4.01
N SER A 51 -0.75 15.71 4.09
CA SER A 51 0.08 14.78 3.32
C SER A 51 -0.07 14.93 1.80
N ALA A 52 1.06 14.93 1.09
CA ALA A 52 1.10 14.85 -0.37
C ALA A 52 0.92 13.42 -0.90
N PHE A 53 0.75 12.42 -0.04
CA PHE A 53 0.51 11.04 -0.40
C PHE A 53 -0.80 10.90 -1.18
N ARG A 54 -0.73 10.32 -2.38
CA ARG A 54 -1.87 10.14 -3.30
C ARG A 54 -1.95 8.68 -3.73
N PRO A 55 -2.57 7.81 -2.92
CA PRO A 55 -2.54 6.36 -3.11
C PRO A 55 -3.05 5.90 -4.48
N ALA A 56 -4.10 6.54 -5.02
CA ALA A 56 -4.61 6.24 -6.37
C ALA A 56 -3.55 6.42 -7.44
N ARG A 57 -2.91 7.58 -7.43
CA ARG A 57 -1.89 7.92 -8.40
C ARG A 57 -0.67 7.00 -8.27
N GLU A 58 -0.29 6.68 -7.03
CA GLU A 58 0.86 5.82 -6.76
C GLU A 58 0.58 4.38 -7.19
N ALA A 59 -0.62 3.86 -6.94
CA ALA A 59 -1.06 2.55 -7.41
C ALA A 59 -1.05 2.47 -8.95
N ASP A 60 -1.60 3.49 -9.64
CA ASP A 60 -1.58 3.57 -11.11
C ASP A 60 -0.15 3.67 -11.66
N MET A 61 0.73 4.43 -11.01
CA MET A 61 2.14 4.49 -11.39
C MET A 61 2.84 3.13 -11.26
N MET A 62 2.56 2.37 -10.20
CA MET A 62 3.13 1.03 -10.02
C MET A 62 2.59 0.06 -11.06
N ARG A 63 1.29 0.06 -11.35
CA ARG A 63 0.70 -0.75 -12.41
C ARG A 63 1.38 -0.47 -13.76
N ARG A 64 1.49 0.80 -14.18
CA ARG A 64 2.16 1.17 -15.43
C ARG A 64 3.65 0.83 -15.45
N LEU A 65 4.32 0.84 -14.29
CA LEU A 65 5.70 0.41 -14.16
C LEU A 65 5.82 -1.08 -14.48
N VAL A 66 4.98 -1.91 -13.88
CA VAL A 66 4.95 -3.36 -14.12
C VAL A 66 4.62 -3.67 -15.58
N ASP A 67 3.60 -3.03 -16.15
CA ASP A 67 3.16 -3.27 -17.53
C ASP A 67 4.26 -3.01 -18.58
N ARG A 68 5.08 -1.97 -18.35
CA ARG A 68 6.18 -1.62 -19.27
C ARG A 68 7.50 -2.29 -18.97
N HIS A 69 7.64 -2.91 -17.77
CA HIS A 69 8.90 -3.49 -17.34
C HIS A 69 9.28 -4.69 -18.19
N LYS A 70 10.52 -4.67 -18.74
CA LYS A 70 11.12 -5.74 -19.55
C LYS A 70 12.63 -5.78 -19.29
N GLY A 71 13.24 -6.93 -19.45
CA GLY A 71 14.68 -7.07 -19.34
C GLY A 71 15.12 -7.93 -18.14
N ILE A 72 16.39 -7.82 -17.76
CA ILE A 72 17.03 -8.68 -16.75
C ILE A 72 16.93 -8.14 -15.32
N LEU A 73 16.62 -6.85 -15.15
CA LEU A 73 16.50 -6.27 -13.81
C LEU A 73 15.27 -6.85 -13.10
N PRO A 74 15.41 -7.40 -11.88
CA PRO A 74 14.28 -7.94 -11.14
C PRO A 74 13.20 -6.88 -10.90
N LEU A 75 11.93 -7.28 -10.99
CA LEU A 75 10.78 -6.38 -10.77
C LEU A 75 10.81 -5.74 -9.40
N ASP A 76 11.23 -6.48 -8.35
CA ASP A 76 11.39 -5.97 -6.98
C ASP A 76 12.32 -4.77 -6.92
N THR A 77 13.45 -4.88 -7.61
CA THR A 77 14.44 -3.80 -7.66
C THR A 77 13.85 -2.56 -8.31
N VAL A 78 13.16 -2.74 -9.44
CA VAL A 78 12.53 -1.63 -10.15
C VAL A 78 11.43 -1.00 -9.32
N GLU A 79 10.57 -1.82 -8.71
CA GLU A 79 9.51 -1.34 -7.82
C GLU A 79 10.08 -0.57 -6.63
N SER A 80 11.09 -1.12 -5.95
CA SER A 80 11.73 -0.48 -4.80
C SER A 80 12.35 0.88 -5.16
N ILE A 81 13.09 0.96 -6.28
CA ILE A 81 13.66 2.23 -6.76
C ILE A 81 12.56 3.27 -6.95
N TRP A 82 11.47 2.90 -7.65
CA TRP A 82 10.37 3.84 -7.90
C TRP A 82 9.62 4.22 -6.63
N ARG A 83 9.45 3.28 -5.69
CA ARG A 83 8.85 3.57 -4.39
C ARG A 83 9.68 4.59 -3.61
N VAL A 84 11.00 4.43 -3.56
CA VAL A 84 11.90 5.38 -2.89
C VAL A 84 11.84 6.76 -3.56
N ILE A 85 11.90 6.83 -4.89
CA ILE A 85 11.79 8.09 -5.63
C ILE A 85 10.46 8.79 -5.34
N ILE A 86 9.33 8.06 -5.42
CA ILE A 86 8.00 8.63 -5.20
C ILE A 86 7.86 9.13 -3.78
N SER A 87 8.18 8.30 -2.79
CA SER A 87 8.00 8.65 -1.37
C SER A 87 8.89 9.82 -0.94
N THR A 88 10.13 9.88 -1.45
CA THR A 88 11.04 11.00 -1.18
C THR A 88 10.48 12.31 -1.73
N PHE A 89 10.04 12.34 -2.99
CA PHE A 89 9.43 13.54 -3.56
C PHE A 89 8.07 13.90 -2.93
N THR A 90 7.32 12.90 -2.45
CA THR A 90 6.10 13.15 -1.67
C THR A 90 6.44 13.82 -0.34
N TYR A 91 7.49 13.34 0.35
CA TYR A 91 7.99 13.91 1.60
C TYR A 91 8.52 15.35 1.42
N VAL A 92 9.25 15.61 0.34
CA VAL A 92 9.74 16.97 0.00
C VAL A 92 8.59 17.93 -0.23
N GLN A 93 7.50 17.49 -0.84
CA GLN A 93 6.32 18.33 -1.08
C GLN A 93 5.57 18.71 0.21
N ALA A 94 5.41 17.77 1.13
CA ALA A 94 4.78 17.97 2.42
C ALA A 94 5.35 16.92 3.39
N PRO A 95 6.22 17.32 4.34
CA PRO A 95 6.81 16.41 5.29
C PRO A 95 5.76 15.65 6.12
N PHE A 96 5.99 14.36 6.30
CA PHE A 96 5.17 13.47 7.10
C PHE A 96 6.02 12.38 7.73
N SER A 97 5.50 11.74 8.77
CA SER A 97 6.11 10.57 9.39
C SER A 97 5.27 9.33 9.15
N VAL A 98 5.90 8.16 9.21
CA VAL A 98 5.25 6.86 9.12
C VAL A 98 5.25 6.21 10.50
N HIS A 99 4.09 6.15 11.12
CA HIS A 99 3.83 5.41 12.36
C HIS A 99 3.51 3.97 12.02
N ALA A 100 4.16 2.99 12.65
CA ALA A 100 3.99 1.59 12.29
C ALA A 100 3.73 0.69 13.52
N ASP A 101 2.76 -0.19 13.39
CA ASP A 101 2.46 -1.20 14.40
C ASP A 101 3.42 -2.39 14.30
N LEU A 102 4.30 -2.54 15.30
CA LEU A 102 5.27 -3.63 15.37
C LEU A 102 4.76 -4.87 16.11
N SER A 103 3.53 -4.87 16.58
CA SER A 103 2.99 -5.99 17.39
C SER A 103 2.91 -7.31 16.64
N ALA A 104 2.85 -7.27 15.31
CA ALA A 104 2.83 -8.44 14.42
C ALA A 104 4.22 -8.98 14.04
N GLY A 105 5.28 -8.27 14.39
CA GLY A 105 6.66 -8.59 14.03
C GLY A 105 7.41 -7.36 13.52
N ASP A 106 8.50 -7.03 14.20
CA ASP A 106 9.29 -5.83 13.94
C ASP A 106 9.95 -5.88 12.55
N ALA A 107 10.64 -6.97 12.21
CA ALA A 107 11.39 -7.09 10.96
C ALA A 107 10.49 -6.91 9.73
N ALA A 108 9.41 -7.66 9.62
CA ALA A 108 8.51 -7.62 8.47
C ALA A 108 7.86 -6.24 8.29
N MET A 109 7.47 -5.57 9.38
CA MET A 109 6.88 -4.24 9.32
C MET A 109 7.93 -3.18 8.92
N ARG A 110 9.15 -3.28 9.43
CA ARG A 110 10.25 -2.37 9.03
C ARG A 110 10.62 -2.55 7.57
N ASP A 111 10.72 -3.80 7.10
CA ASP A 111 11.00 -4.09 5.69
C ASP A 111 9.90 -3.53 4.79
N SER A 112 8.62 -3.73 5.15
CA SER A 112 7.49 -3.14 4.43
C SER A 112 7.57 -1.61 4.42
N ALA A 113 7.79 -0.97 5.57
CA ALA A 113 7.90 0.48 5.65
C ALA A 113 9.08 1.02 4.81
N ARG A 114 10.26 0.38 4.89
CA ARG A 114 11.45 0.81 4.13
C ARG A 114 11.33 0.57 2.64
N PHE A 115 10.69 -0.53 2.25
CA PHE A 115 10.40 -0.79 0.84
C PHE A 115 9.51 0.30 0.22
N HIS A 116 8.46 0.70 0.94
CA HIS A 116 7.46 1.63 0.40
C HIS A 116 7.81 3.11 0.59
N PHE A 117 8.53 3.47 1.65
CA PHE A 117 8.79 4.86 2.02
C PHE A 117 10.27 5.24 2.09
N GLY A 118 11.18 4.28 1.88
CA GLY A 118 12.62 4.51 1.93
C GLY A 118 13.12 4.89 3.33
N PHE A 119 14.29 5.52 3.39
CA PHE A 119 14.94 5.92 4.64
C PHE A 119 14.80 7.43 4.94
N THR A 120 14.45 8.23 3.94
CA THR A 120 14.26 9.68 4.07
C THR A 120 13.04 10.02 4.93
N VAL A 121 11.95 9.26 4.77
CA VAL A 121 10.73 9.44 5.55
C VAL A 121 10.95 8.92 6.98
N PRO A 122 10.69 9.75 8.03
CA PRO A 122 10.81 9.31 9.42
C PRO A 122 9.91 8.11 9.73
N PHE A 123 10.47 7.12 10.41
CA PHE A 123 9.78 5.91 10.85
C PHE A 123 9.62 5.91 12.37
N LEU A 124 8.39 5.86 12.85
CA LEU A 124 8.02 5.93 14.26
C LEU A 124 7.33 4.62 14.67
N PRO A 125 8.02 3.75 15.43
CA PRO A 125 7.48 2.45 15.85
C PRO A 125 6.49 2.58 17.00
N HIS A 126 5.44 1.76 16.98
CA HIS A 126 4.44 1.62 18.04
C HIS A 126 4.20 0.16 18.38
N LEU A 127 3.74 -0.11 19.60
CA LEU A 127 3.29 -1.43 20.03
C LEU A 127 1.76 -1.45 20.07
N GLY A 128 1.15 -1.78 18.92
CA GLY A 128 -0.29 -1.90 18.74
C GLY A 128 -0.91 -0.85 17.82
N ALA A 129 -1.87 -1.29 17.05
CA ALA A 129 -2.59 -0.49 16.05
C ALA A 129 -3.32 0.72 16.67
N ALA A 130 -3.84 0.59 17.90
CA ALA A 130 -4.50 1.67 18.58
C ALA A 130 -3.57 2.89 18.80
N SER A 131 -2.30 2.64 19.16
CA SER A 131 -1.30 3.70 19.31
C SER A 131 -0.96 4.37 17.99
N VAL A 132 -0.90 3.60 16.88
CA VAL A 132 -0.73 4.14 15.53
C VAL A 132 -1.89 5.06 15.17
N VAL A 133 -3.14 4.58 15.33
CA VAL A 133 -4.34 5.38 15.04
C VAL A 133 -4.38 6.66 15.87
N ALA A 134 -4.04 6.60 17.16
CA ALA A 134 -3.99 7.78 18.03
C ALA A 134 -2.94 8.81 17.57
N ALA A 135 -1.73 8.36 17.21
CA ALA A 135 -0.68 9.21 16.69
C ALA A 135 -1.07 9.91 15.38
N VAL A 136 -1.64 9.16 14.44
CA VAL A 136 -2.15 9.70 13.16
C VAL A 136 -3.31 10.68 13.40
N SER A 137 -4.20 10.40 14.35
CA SER A 137 -5.30 11.30 14.71
C SER A 137 -4.81 12.66 15.23
N ALA A 138 -3.68 12.66 15.94
CA ALA A 138 -3.07 13.88 16.49
C ALA A 138 -2.23 14.66 15.47
N SER A 139 -1.91 14.07 14.31
CA SER A 139 -1.08 14.68 13.27
C SER A 139 -1.91 15.35 12.18
N LYS A 140 -1.24 16.16 11.32
CA LYS A 140 -1.90 16.80 10.16
C LYS A 140 -1.74 16.01 8.85
N GLY A 141 -0.75 15.13 8.76
CA GLY A 141 -0.42 14.51 7.48
C GLY A 141 0.35 13.18 7.59
N ASP A 142 0.59 12.69 8.82
CA ASP A 142 1.30 11.44 9.02
C ASP A 142 0.49 10.24 8.54
N LEU A 143 1.19 9.16 8.24
CA LEU A 143 0.63 7.91 7.81
C LEU A 143 0.79 6.85 8.90
N GLY A 144 -0.21 6.01 9.08
CA GLY A 144 -0.16 4.85 9.97
C GLY A 144 -0.11 3.56 9.16
N LEU A 145 0.81 2.67 9.49
CA LEU A 145 0.88 1.31 8.93
C LEU A 145 0.37 0.32 9.95
N VAL A 146 -0.68 -0.39 9.60
CA VAL A 146 -1.28 -1.44 10.42
C VAL A 146 -1.37 -2.73 9.60
N PRO A 147 -1.02 -3.91 10.17
CA PRO A 147 -1.11 -5.17 9.44
C PRO A 147 -2.50 -5.40 8.83
N ALA A 148 -2.54 -5.82 7.56
CA ALA A 148 -3.77 -6.12 6.83
C ALA A 148 -4.12 -7.62 6.91
N PHE A 149 -3.89 -8.24 8.06
CA PHE A 149 -4.26 -9.62 8.37
C PHE A 149 -4.61 -9.73 9.86
N GLY A 150 -5.41 -10.75 10.19
CA GLY A 150 -5.81 -10.98 11.57
C GLY A 150 -4.63 -11.46 12.41
N ILE A 151 -4.36 -10.77 13.53
CA ILE A 151 -3.38 -11.17 14.52
C ILE A 151 -4.13 -11.43 15.82
N ALA A 152 -3.89 -12.59 16.40
CA ALA A 152 -4.46 -12.91 17.70
C ALA A 152 -4.04 -11.86 18.74
N GLY A 153 -5.01 -11.21 19.38
CA GLY A 153 -4.78 -10.25 20.46
C GLY A 153 -4.74 -8.78 20.06
N THR A 154 -4.74 -8.41 18.77
CA THR A 154 -4.73 -6.99 18.35
C THR A 154 -6.06 -6.27 18.55
N GLY A 155 -7.16 -6.99 18.77
CA GLY A 155 -8.50 -6.42 18.87
C GLY A 155 -9.01 -5.75 17.58
N ALA A 156 -10.20 -5.18 17.63
CA ALA A 156 -10.83 -4.49 16.51
C ALA A 156 -10.39 -3.01 16.47
N TRP A 157 -9.12 -2.77 16.15
CA TRP A 157 -8.54 -1.43 16.09
C TRP A 157 -9.28 -0.48 15.15
N TRP A 158 -9.92 -1.01 14.10
CA TRP A 158 -10.68 -0.26 13.11
C TRP A 158 -11.96 0.37 13.65
N ASN A 159 -12.47 -0.06 14.81
CA ASN A 159 -13.59 0.60 15.47
C ASN A 159 -13.29 2.07 15.79
N ALA A 160 -12.01 2.41 16.02
CA ALA A 160 -11.58 3.79 16.21
C ALA A 160 -11.69 4.65 14.95
N LEU A 161 -11.88 4.04 13.78
CA LEU A 161 -12.03 4.73 12.49
C LEU A 161 -13.50 4.98 12.10
N GLU A 162 -14.47 4.54 12.90
CA GLU A 162 -15.90 4.64 12.56
C GLU A 162 -16.41 6.09 12.56
N PHE A 163 -15.82 6.97 13.35
CA PHE A 163 -16.24 8.38 13.46
C PHE A 163 -15.83 9.19 12.23
N ASP A 164 -16.64 10.14 11.80
CA ASP A 164 -16.39 10.98 10.61
C ASP A 164 -15.07 11.78 10.69
N THR A 165 -14.72 12.22 11.89
CA THR A 165 -13.48 12.99 12.14
C THR A 165 -12.26 12.12 12.34
N ALA A 166 -12.42 10.80 12.42
CA ALA A 166 -11.34 9.86 12.62
C ALA A 166 -10.51 9.66 11.32
N PRO A 167 -9.24 9.24 11.45
CA PRO A 167 -8.49 8.77 10.30
C PRO A 167 -9.24 7.65 9.56
N LYS A 168 -8.93 7.49 8.27
CA LYS A 168 -9.52 6.46 7.43
C LYS A 168 -8.43 5.60 6.78
N ILE A 169 -8.76 4.37 6.44
CA ILE A 169 -7.93 3.55 5.57
C ILE A 169 -7.94 4.19 4.18
N ILE A 170 -6.77 4.48 3.62
CA ILE A 170 -6.60 5.18 2.34
C ILE A 170 -5.82 4.36 1.31
N ALA A 171 -5.10 3.34 1.74
CA ALA A 171 -4.37 2.44 0.86
C ALA A 171 -4.20 1.06 1.50
N ARG A 172 -3.92 0.07 0.65
CA ARG A 172 -3.39 -1.23 1.03
C ARG A 172 -2.09 -1.48 0.26
N LEU A 173 -1.02 -1.78 0.98
CA LEU A 173 0.29 -2.05 0.42
C LEU A 173 0.64 -3.55 0.58
N PRO A 174 1.48 -4.10 -0.30
CA PRO A 174 2.05 -3.49 -1.51
C PRO A 174 0.99 -3.21 -2.57
N PHE A 175 1.23 -2.23 -3.45
CA PHE A 175 0.34 -1.95 -4.59
C PHE A 175 0.38 -3.07 -5.64
N VAL A 176 1.54 -3.71 -5.77
CA VAL A 176 1.75 -4.88 -6.64
C VAL A 176 1.63 -6.15 -5.79
N ASP A 177 0.62 -6.95 -6.09
CA ASP A 177 0.32 -8.19 -5.35
C ASP A 177 0.96 -9.38 -6.05
N ARG A 178 1.92 -10.03 -5.38
CA ARG A 178 2.62 -11.24 -5.82
C ARG A 178 3.12 -12.04 -4.63
N ALA A 179 3.22 -13.36 -4.81
CA ALA A 179 3.52 -14.30 -3.72
C ALA A 179 4.91 -14.11 -3.10
N ASP A 180 5.88 -13.65 -3.89
CA ASP A 180 7.30 -13.48 -3.50
C ASP A 180 7.69 -12.02 -3.26
N HIS A 181 6.71 -11.15 -2.93
CA HIS A 181 6.98 -9.74 -2.71
C HIS A 181 7.92 -9.52 -1.52
N PRO A 182 9.03 -8.77 -1.66
CA PRO A 182 10.01 -8.58 -0.58
C PRO A 182 9.44 -7.82 0.64
N ALA A 183 8.46 -6.95 0.44
CA ALA A 183 7.65 -6.39 1.52
C ALA A 183 6.49 -7.33 1.85
N ALA A 184 6.79 -8.53 2.36
CA ALA A 184 5.88 -9.67 2.50
C ALA A 184 4.67 -9.40 3.42
N ALA A 185 4.75 -8.45 4.35
CA ALA A 185 3.65 -8.11 5.24
C ALA A 185 2.69 -7.13 4.57
N PRO A 186 1.48 -7.55 4.15
CA PRO A 186 0.48 -6.62 3.67
C PRO A 186 0.02 -5.70 4.80
N VAL A 187 -0.09 -4.39 4.50
CA VAL A 187 -0.48 -3.39 5.48
C VAL A 187 -1.58 -2.48 4.95
N PHE A 188 -2.47 -2.05 5.83
CA PHE A 188 -3.33 -0.88 5.58
C PHE A 188 -2.56 0.40 5.92
N VAL A 189 -2.75 1.42 5.10
CA VAL A 189 -2.30 2.78 5.37
C VAL A 189 -3.48 3.58 5.89
N VAL A 190 -3.32 4.13 7.09
CA VAL A 190 -4.33 4.97 7.75
C VAL A 190 -3.85 6.42 7.77
N SER A 191 -4.72 7.37 7.43
CA SER A 191 -4.40 8.80 7.48
C SER A 191 -5.65 9.66 7.67
N ARG A 192 -5.44 10.90 8.11
CA ARG A 192 -6.44 11.97 8.03
C ARG A 192 -6.44 12.59 6.63
N ALA A 193 -6.80 11.79 5.64
CA ALA A 193 -6.76 12.22 4.24
C ALA A 193 -7.84 13.28 3.95
N ALA A 194 -7.51 14.21 3.03
CA ALA A 194 -8.53 15.00 2.36
C ALA A 194 -9.41 14.08 1.50
N ALA A 195 -10.72 14.35 1.44
CA ALA A 195 -11.71 13.55 0.71
C ALA A 195 -11.33 13.28 -0.76
N ASP A 196 -10.61 14.23 -1.38
CA ASP A 196 -10.17 14.16 -2.79
C ASP A 196 -9.08 13.11 -3.07
N SER A 197 -8.48 12.52 -2.04
CA SER A 197 -7.41 11.51 -2.19
C SER A 197 -7.91 10.08 -2.07
N MET A 198 -9.19 9.87 -1.74
CA MET A 198 -9.77 8.54 -1.53
C MET A 198 -10.12 7.88 -2.86
N VAL A 199 -9.62 6.67 -3.06
CA VAL A 199 -9.99 5.78 -4.17
C VAL A 199 -11.06 4.83 -3.68
N ARG A 200 -12.18 4.76 -4.37
CA ARG A 200 -13.30 3.88 -4.01
C ARG A 200 -13.38 2.63 -4.91
N GLU A 201 -12.24 1.99 -5.14
CA GLU A 201 -12.22 0.71 -5.87
C GLU A 201 -12.49 -0.48 -4.95
N VAL A 202 -11.98 -0.41 -3.70
CA VAL A 202 -12.29 -1.38 -2.65
C VAL A 202 -12.74 -0.58 -1.44
N GLU A 203 -13.97 -0.75 -1.01
CA GLU A 203 -14.48 -0.14 0.21
C GLU A 203 -14.16 -1.01 1.42
N VAL A 204 -13.75 -0.39 2.53
CA VAL A 204 -13.42 -1.10 3.77
C VAL A 204 -14.40 -0.71 4.85
N TRP A 205 -15.12 -1.71 5.36
CA TRP A 205 -16.19 -1.56 6.31
C TRP A 205 -15.86 -2.20 7.66
N SER A 206 -16.16 -1.51 8.73
CA SER A 206 -16.26 -2.07 10.09
C SER A 206 -17.66 -2.62 10.26
N VAL A 207 -17.80 -3.90 10.59
CA VAL A 207 -19.10 -4.54 10.83
C VAL A 207 -19.04 -5.31 12.14
N ARG A 208 -20.03 -5.10 13.02
CA ARG A 208 -20.18 -5.87 14.27
C ARG A 208 -21.33 -6.83 14.14
N VAL A 209 -21.09 -8.09 14.47
CA VAL A 209 -22.09 -9.17 14.37
C VAL A 209 -22.18 -9.97 15.65
N ALA A 210 -23.36 -10.47 15.96
CA ALA A 210 -23.57 -11.58 16.89
C ALA A 210 -23.78 -12.87 16.10
N GLY A 211 -23.42 -14.02 16.68
CA GLY A 211 -23.60 -15.32 16.03
C GLY A 211 -22.61 -15.56 14.87
N TRP A 212 -21.38 -15.05 15.00
CA TRP A 212 -20.32 -15.30 14.00
C TRP A 212 -19.94 -16.78 13.97
N SER A 213 -19.87 -17.38 12.78
CA SER A 213 -19.62 -18.81 12.59
C SER A 213 -18.71 -19.07 11.37
N THR A 214 -18.19 -20.30 11.29
CA THR A 214 -17.46 -20.75 10.10
C THR A 214 -18.32 -20.70 8.83
N ALA A 215 -19.63 -20.98 8.94
CA ALA A 215 -20.55 -20.90 7.81
C ALA A 215 -20.66 -19.45 7.30
N ALA A 216 -20.73 -18.47 8.19
CA ALA A 216 -20.73 -17.06 7.82
C ALA A 216 -19.41 -16.63 7.15
N THR A 217 -18.27 -17.14 7.63
CA THR A 217 -16.96 -16.90 6.98
C THR A 217 -16.98 -17.42 5.54
N GLN A 218 -17.35 -18.66 5.34
CA GLN A 218 -17.38 -19.31 4.02
C GLN A 218 -18.37 -18.63 3.06
N ALA A 219 -19.52 -18.19 3.54
CA ALA A 219 -20.51 -17.48 2.73
C ALA A 219 -19.99 -16.13 2.19
N LEU A 220 -19.07 -15.47 2.92
CA LEU A 220 -18.51 -14.19 2.51
C LEU A 220 -17.30 -14.31 1.58
N GLU A 221 -16.59 -15.44 1.54
CA GLU A 221 -15.39 -15.62 0.71
C GLU A 221 -15.53 -15.18 -0.76
N PRO A 222 -16.65 -15.46 -1.47
CA PRO A 222 -16.81 -15.01 -2.85
C PRO A 222 -17.15 -13.52 -3.00
N LEU A 223 -17.56 -12.85 -1.92
CA LEU A 223 -18.06 -11.47 -1.95
C LEU A 223 -17.03 -10.44 -1.47
N ALA A 224 -16.25 -10.79 -0.45
CA ALA A 224 -15.37 -9.85 0.23
C ALA A 224 -14.23 -10.56 0.96
N GLU A 225 -13.15 -9.83 1.21
CA GLU A 225 -12.09 -10.26 2.12
C GLU A 225 -12.43 -9.83 3.55
N VAL A 226 -12.34 -10.75 4.51
CA VAL A 226 -12.77 -10.52 5.89
C VAL A 226 -11.64 -10.77 6.87
N ILE A 227 -11.41 -9.80 7.75
CA ILE A 227 -10.61 -9.97 8.97
C ILE A 227 -11.59 -9.98 10.15
N ALA A 228 -11.61 -11.05 10.92
CA ALA A 228 -12.52 -11.21 12.06
C ALA A 228 -11.74 -11.29 13.37
N VAL A 229 -12.19 -10.58 14.38
CA VAL A 229 -11.72 -10.74 15.76
C VAL A 229 -12.92 -10.99 16.68
N PRO A 230 -12.76 -11.88 17.67
CA PRO A 230 -13.82 -12.12 18.64
C PRO A 230 -14.19 -10.84 19.38
N ASP A 231 -15.50 -10.54 19.48
CA ASP A 231 -16.02 -9.48 20.32
C ASP A 231 -16.63 -10.10 21.59
N ARG A 232 -15.84 -10.10 22.66
CA ARG A 232 -16.23 -10.71 23.93
C ARG A 232 -17.38 -9.99 24.63
N ALA A 233 -17.66 -8.75 24.26
CA ALA A 233 -18.72 -7.97 24.89
C ALA A 233 -20.12 -8.39 24.41
N PHE A 234 -20.23 -9.01 23.23
CA PHE A 234 -21.52 -9.26 22.57
C PHE A 234 -21.70 -10.71 22.08
N ASP A 235 -20.89 -11.65 22.50
CA ASP A 235 -20.89 -13.03 21.98
C ASP A 235 -20.89 -13.06 20.44
N GLY A 236 -19.98 -12.33 19.86
CA GLY A 236 -19.93 -12.12 18.42
C GLY A 236 -18.53 -11.84 17.90
N ALA A 237 -18.47 -11.14 16.78
CA ALA A 237 -17.23 -10.71 16.16
C ALA A 237 -17.30 -9.27 15.67
N ALA A 238 -16.16 -8.59 15.72
CA ALA A 238 -15.90 -7.39 14.97
C ALA A 238 -15.16 -7.77 13.68
N LEU A 239 -15.71 -7.35 12.55
CA LEU A 239 -15.23 -7.66 11.22
C LEU A 239 -14.67 -6.41 10.54
N LEU A 240 -13.55 -6.54 9.87
CA LEU A 240 -13.08 -5.59 8.87
C LEU A 240 -13.28 -6.24 7.51
N ILE A 241 -14.16 -5.68 6.70
CA ILE A 241 -14.63 -6.26 5.45
C ILE A 241 -14.17 -5.37 4.29
N SER A 242 -13.38 -5.93 3.36
CA SER A 242 -12.98 -5.27 2.14
C SER A 242 -13.87 -5.72 0.98
N VAL A 243 -14.74 -4.84 0.53
CA VAL A 243 -15.72 -5.08 -0.54
C VAL A 243 -15.12 -4.57 -1.86
N PRO A 244 -14.90 -5.44 -2.86
CA PRO A 244 -14.29 -5.04 -4.14
C PRO A 244 -15.23 -4.18 -4.98
N ALA A 245 -14.67 -3.50 -5.99
CA ALA A 245 -15.43 -2.71 -6.97
C ALA A 245 -16.57 -3.51 -7.59
N GLY A 246 -17.76 -2.91 -7.58
CA GLY A 246 -18.99 -3.55 -8.07
C GLY A 246 -19.71 -4.43 -7.03
N GLY A 247 -19.11 -4.65 -5.86
CA GLY A 247 -19.78 -5.26 -4.71
C GLY A 247 -20.63 -4.24 -3.94
N ASP A 248 -21.57 -4.73 -3.14
CA ASP A 248 -22.42 -3.92 -2.27
C ASP A 248 -22.36 -4.45 -0.84
N ILE A 249 -22.09 -3.56 0.11
CA ILE A 249 -22.10 -3.92 1.55
C ILE A 249 -23.45 -4.49 1.98
N ARG A 250 -24.55 -4.10 1.36
CA ARG A 250 -25.88 -4.65 1.64
C ARG A 250 -25.93 -6.14 1.32
N GLN A 251 -25.41 -6.55 0.15
CA GLN A 251 -25.33 -7.97 -0.20
C GLN A 251 -24.49 -8.74 0.83
N VAL A 252 -23.39 -8.17 1.30
CA VAL A 252 -22.53 -8.76 2.34
C VAL A 252 -23.30 -8.92 3.65
N THR A 253 -24.04 -7.88 4.08
CA THR A 253 -24.83 -7.94 5.32
C THR A 253 -26.01 -8.89 5.22
N ASP A 254 -26.68 -8.97 4.08
CA ASP A 254 -27.78 -9.91 3.84
C ASP A 254 -27.29 -11.36 3.87
N THR A 255 -26.14 -11.64 3.23
CA THR A 255 -25.46 -12.95 3.29
C THR A 255 -25.08 -13.35 4.72
N LEU A 256 -24.62 -12.38 5.54
CA LEU A 256 -24.36 -12.64 6.97
C LEU A 256 -25.60 -13.05 7.72
N VAL A 257 -26.72 -12.38 7.46
CA VAL A 257 -28.02 -12.69 8.10
C VAL A 257 -28.53 -14.06 7.65
N GLU A 258 -28.43 -14.39 6.37
CA GLU A 258 -28.80 -15.71 5.82
C GLU A 258 -27.93 -16.84 6.40
N ALA A 259 -26.67 -16.56 6.71
CA ALA A 259 -25.76 -17.49 7.38
C ALA A 259 -25.97 -17.57 8.91
N GLY A 260 -27.01 -16.92 9.45
CA GLY A 260 -27.40 -16.98 10.86
C GLY A 260 -26.72 -15.94 11.76
N ALA A 261 -25.96 -15.00 11.22
CA ALA A 261 -25.40 -13.89 11.99
C ALA A 261 -26.42 -12.74 12.11
N SER A 262 -26.27 -11.92 13.16
CA SER A 262 -27.08 -10.71 13.36
C SER A 262 -26.18 -9.47 13.29
N VAL A 263 -26.33 -8.66 12.26
CA VAL A 263 -25.58 -7.42 12.08
C VAL A 263 -26.06 -6.38 13.11
N ARG A 264 -25.15 -5.88 13.92
CA ARG A 264 -25.40 -4.90 14.99
C ARG A 264 -25.05 -3.47 14.59
N ALA A 265 -23.96 -3.31 13.84
CA ALA A 265 -23.51 -2.02 13.34
C ALA A 265 -22.67 -2.22 12.09
N SER A 266 -22.67 -1.23 11.21
CA SER A 266 -21.77 -1.13 10.08
C SER A 266 -21.36 0.31 9.84
N ALA A 267 -20.08 0.56 9.53
CA ALA A 267 -19.55 1.87 9.23
C ALA A 267 -18.46 1.78 8.16
N LEU A 268 -18.44 2.71 7.22
CA LEU A 268 -17.35 2.84 6.25
C LEU A 268 -16.13 3.42 6.95
N VAL A 269 -15.03 2.65 7.00
CA VAL A 269 -13.79 3.05 7.68
C VAL A 269 -12.67 3.41 6.71
N GLY A 270 -12.92 3.32 5.42
CA GLY A 270 -11.99 3.76 4.39
C GLY A 270 -12.20 3.08 3.06
N SER A 271 -11.25 3.30 2.17
CA SER A 271 -11.21 2.66 0.86
C SER A 271 -9.79 2.66 0.29
N HIS A 272 -9.52 1.81 -0.69
CA HIS A 272 -8.23 1.77 -1.34
C HIS A 272 -8.34 1.32 -2.81
N ALA A 273 -7.26 1.53 -3.57
CA ALA A 273 -7.13 1.00 -4.92
C ALA A 273 -7.04 -0.52 -4.91
N THR A 274 -7.55 -1.16 -5.95
CA THR A 274 -7.32 -2.58 -6.20
C THR A 274 -5.83 -2.83 -6.40
N ARG A 275 -5.28 -3.81 -5.69
CA ARG A 275 -3.88 -4.20 -5.86
C ARG A 275 -3.68 -4.86 -7.23
N TYR A 276 -2.62 -4.48 -7.92
CA TYR A 276 -2.29 -5.05 -9.21
C TYR A 276 -1.65 -6.43 -9.05
N ARG A 277 -2.34 -7.48 -9.49
CA ARG A 277 -1.85 -8.87 -9.36
C ARG A 277 -0.93 -9.22 -10.52
N VAL A 278 0.25 -9.75 -10.17
CA VAL A 278 1.23 -10.29 -11.13
C VAL A 278 1.32 -11.80 -10.91
N SER A 279 1.15 -12.57 -12.01
CA SER A 279 1.35 -14.02 -11.95
C SER A 279 2.82 -14.36 -11.72
N ALA A 280 3.09 -15.51 -11.08
CA ALA A 280 4.45 -15.99 -10.82
C ALA A 280 5.32 -16.11 -12.09
N GLU A 281 4.72 -16.28 -13.26
CA GLU A 281 5.42 -16.33 -14.56
C GLU A 281 5.96 -14.96 -15.02
N GLY A 282 5.44 -13.86 -14.50
CA GLY A 282 5.92 -12.50 -14.81
C GLY A 282 7.14 -12.06 -14.00
N ALA A 283 7.38 -12.67 -12.85
CA ALA A 283 8.57 -12.46 -12.03
C ALA A 283 9.67 -13.42 -12.49
N ARG A 284 10.60 -12.95 -13.34
CA ARG A 284 11.76 -13.80 -13.74
C ARG A 284 12.65 -14.03 -12.52
N PRO A 285 12.99 -15.28 -12.17
CA PRO A 285 13.93 -15.57 -11.11
C PRO A 285 15.31 -14.98 -11.46
N ILE A 286 16.01 -14.47 -10.45
CA ILE A 286 17.43 -14.10 -10.56
C ILE A 286 18.18 -15.36 -11.00
N PRO A 287 18.98 -15.35 -12.10
CA PRO A 287 19.81 -16.48 -12.43
C PRO A 287 20.72 -16.78 -11.24
N THR A 288 20.52 -17.92 -10.59
CA THR A 288 21.47 -18.42 -9.60
C THR A 288 22.75 -18.72 -10.37
N GLY A 289 23.75 -17.85 -10.26
CA GLY A 289 25.05 -18.03 -10.86
C GLY A 289 25.64 -19.37 -10.43
N ARG A 290 26.10 -20.15 -11.44
CA ARG A 290 27.04 -21.26 -11.24
C ARG A 290 28.43 -20.72 -11.02
#